data_f58b6c06ba654089010fca97b76a1288
#
_entry.id   f58b6c06ba654089010fca97b76a1288
#
_cell.length_a   1.000
_cell.length_b   1.000
_cell.length_c   1.000
_cell.angle_alpha   90.00
_cell.angle_beta   90.00
_cell.angle_gamma   90.00
#
_symmetry.space_group_name_H-M   'P 1'
#
loop_
_entity.id
_entity.type
_entity.pdbx_description
1 polymer ?
#
loop_
_entity_poly.entity_id
_entity_poly.type
_entity_poly.pdbx_seq_one_letter_code
_entity_poly.pdbx_strand_id
1 'polypeptide(L)'
;MNSPKDNNANTALIAGEDYPRTYREFVTMFPDNKSCTNFLNKLRWKDGFICPNCGASSTPWHQTHKRLVCPYCRHQTTVTAGTIFDKTRTPLTTWLEAAWHVTTAKNGMSATTIERTLGISYRVSWTMLQRFRVAMVRSEREKLSGIVEVDETLVGGVDKGGKRGRGSQKSIVVIAIELHKPKGFGRVRMRFIPDASSKSLTNFINDVIQPGSTVRTDGWRGYSDVKSLGYNHEVTIVSTSEDQAHVSMPGVHNITALLKCWILDTQQEVF
;
A
#
# COMPACT_ATOMS: atom_id res chain seq x y z
N MET A 1 20.87 31.40 11.46
CA MET A 1 20.53 29.96 11.31
C MET A 1 19.02 29.84 11.35
N ASN A 2 18.36 29.93 10.19
CA ASN A 2 16.91 29.81 10.08
C ASN A 2 16.61 28.43 9.51
N SER A 3 15.96 27.59 10.30
CA SER A 3 15.41 26.32 9.87
C SER A 3 14.35 26.52 8.77
N PRO A 4 14.31 25.71 7.71
CA PRO A 4 13.24 25.78 6.73
C PRO A 4 11.92 25.39 7.40
N LYS A 5 10.94 26.25 7.30
CA LYS A 5 9.55 25.96 7.69
C LYS A 5 9.00 24.90 6.75
N ASP A 6 8.66 23.76 7.29
CA ASP A 6 7.89 22.70 6.61
C ASP A 6 6.49 23.22 6.28
N ASN A 7 6.34 23.86 5.11
CA ASN A 7 5.06 24.15 4.50
C ASN A 7 4.57 22.93 3.72
N ASN A 8 4.27 21.85 4.43
CA ASN A 8 3.56 20.71 3.85
C ASN A 8 2.06 20.92 4.06
N ALA A 9 1.49 21.92 3.38
CA ALA A 9 0.06 21.96 3.16
C ALA A 9 -0.29 20.80 2.23
N ASN A 10 -0.65 19.67 2.85
CA ASN A 10 -1.13 18.45 2.18
C ASN A 10 -2.50 18.77 1.56
N THR A 11 -2.49 19.47 0.43
CA THR A 11 -3.71 19.72 -0.34
C THR A 11 -4.17 18.37 -0.86
N ALA A 12 -5.21 17.83 -0.23
CA ALA A 12 -5.78 16.54 -0.60
C ALA A 12 -6.19 16.58 -2.08
N LEU A 13 -5.79 15.53 -2.84
CA LEU A 13 -6.17 15.41 -4.24
C LEU A 13 -7.69 15.27 -4.35
N ILE A 14 -8.30 15.99 -5.28
CA ILE A 14 -9.75 16.06 -5.48
C ILE A 14 -10.16 15.05 -6.54
N ALA A 15 -11.09 14.16 -6.17
CA ALA A 15 -11.63 13.15 -7.08
C ALA A 15 -12.48 13.82 -8.20
N GLY A 16 -12.20 13.44 -9.44
CA GLY A 16 -12.84 14.03 -10.64
C GLY A 16 -12.09 15.23 -11.21
N GLU A 17 -11.17 15.84 -10.46
CA GLU A 17 -10.30 16.93 -10.91
C GLU A 17 -8.85 16.47 -11.03
N ASP A 18 -8.27 15.97 -9.94
CA ASP A 18 -6.89 15.50 -9.90
C ASP A 18 -6.73 14.04 -10.30
N TYR A 19 -7.80 13.23 -10.17
CA TYR A 19 -7.82 11.83 -10.62
C TYR A 19 -9.25 11.40 -10.98
N PRO A 20 -9.43 10.46 -11.92
CA PRO A 20 -10.74 10.04 -12.40
C PRO A 20 -11.48 9.21 -11.33
N ARG A 21 -12.80 9.38 -11.24
CA ARG A 21 -13.72 8.57 -10.41
C ARG A 21 -14.33 7.40 -11.18
N THR A 22 -14.49 7.58 -12.50
CA THR A 22 -15.12 6.61 -13.40
C THR A 22 -14.20 6.29 -14.57
N TYR A 23 -14.38 5.11 -15.19
CA TYR A 23 -13.60 4.76 -16.38
C TYR A 23 -13.84 5.73 -17.55
N ARG A 24 -15.04 6.29 -17.66
CA ARG A 24 -15.33 7.32 -18.67
C ARG A 24 -14.52 8.58 -18.44
N GLU A 25 -14.42 9.04 -17.19
CA GLU A 25 -13.55 10.19 -16.83
C GLU A 25 -12.09 9.85 -17.11
N PHE A 26 -11.65 8.61 -16.81
CA PHE A 26 -10.30 8.15 -17.10
C PHE A 26 -9.96 8.28 -18.59
N VAL A 27 -10.80 7.76 -19.49
CA VAL A 27 -10.58 7.84 -20.95
C VAL A 27 -10.56 9.28 -21.43
N THR A 28 -11.42 10.13 -20.88
CA THR A 28 -11.46 11.57 -21.21
C THR A 28 -10.21 12.31 -20.73
N MET A 29 -9.71 11.98 -19.55
CA MET A 29 -8.54 12.63 -18.93
C MET A 29 -7.22 12.18 -19.59
N PHE A 30 -7.14 10.92 -20.06
CA PHE A 30 -5.93 10.30 -20.59
C PHE A 30 -6.07 9.76 -22.02
N PRO A 31 -6.53 10.56 -22.99
CA PRO A 31 -6.78 10.11 -24.36
C PRO A 31 -5.48 9.79 -25.12
N ASP A 32 -4.35 10.36 -24.70
CA ASP A 32 -3.06 10.21 -25.36
C ASP A 32 -1.85 10.32 -24.41
N ASN A 33 -0.67 9.96 -24.91
CA ASN A 33 0.58 10.07 -24.15
C ASN A 33 0.94 11.52 -23.74
N LYS A 34 0.46 12.53 -24.45
CA LYS A 34 0.74 13.93 -24.13
C LYS A 34 -0.03 14.34 -22.88
N SER A 35 -1.31 13.99 -22.80
CA SER A 35 -2.16 14.20 -21.63
C SER A 35 -1.60 13.48 -20.40
N CYS A 36 -1.18 12.21 -20.54
CA CYS A 36 -0.50 11.46 -19.49
C CYS A 36 0.80 12.15 -19.02
N THR A 37 1.62 12.64 -19.97
CA THR A 37 2.86 13.36 -19.64
C THR A 37 2.57 14.66 -18.87
N ASN A 38 1.56 15.42 -19.28
CA ASN A 38 1.15 16.65 -18.61
C ASN A 38 0.64 16.38 -17.19
N PHE A 39 -0.14 15.32 -17.02
CA PHE A 39 -0.60 14.87 -15.70
C PHE A 39 0.58 14.52 -14.78
N LEU A 40 1.53 13.71 -15.24
CA LEU A 40 2.71 13.35 -14.46
C LEU A 40 3.60 14.56 -14.15
N ASN A 41 3.70 15.53 -15.07
CA ASN A 41 4.41 16.79 -14.82
C ASN A 41 3.78 17.57 -13.65
N LYS A 42 2.45 17.70 -13.64
CA LYS A 42 1.71 18.37 -12.53
C LYS A 42 1.92 17.65 -11.20
N LEU A 43 1.90 16.32 -11.18
CA LEU A 43 2.14 15.55 -9.97
C LEU A 43 3.58 15.69 -9.46
N ARG A 44 4.56 15.65 -10.38
CA ARG A 44 5.98 15.67 -10.03
C ARG A 44 6.48 17.04 -9.61
N TRP A 45 5.98 18.09 -10.26
CA TRP A 45 6.42 19.46 -10.08
C TRP A 45 5.23 20.41 -9.93
N LYS A 46 4.52 20.30 -8.79
CA LYS A 46 3.33 21.10 -8.49
C LYS A 46 3.62 22.61 -8.56
N ASP A 47 4.78 23.02 -8.04
CA ASP A 47 5.20 24.40 -7.93
C ASP A 47 6.25 24.80 -8.99
N GLY A 48 6.30 24.05 -10.10
CA GLY A 48 7.29 24.22 -11.16
C GLY A 48 8.48 23.28 -11.08
N PHE A 49 9.24 23.21 -12.16
CA PHE A 49 10.35 22.27 -12.29
C PHE A 49 11.43 22.50 -11.24
N ILE A 50 11.74 21.44 -10.49
CA ILE A 50 12.88 21.36 -9.57
C ILE A 50 13.89 20.35 -10.14
N CYS A 51 15.12 20.79 -10.37
CA CYS A 51 16.15 19.94 -10.94
C CYS A 51 16.51 18.79 -9.97
N PRO A 52 16.41 17.51 -10.37
CA PRO A 52 16.73 16.39 -9.50
C PRO A 52 18.22 16.26 -9.15
N ASN A 53 19.11 16.98 -9.84
CA ASN A 53 20.55 16.95 -9.61
C ASN A 53 21.04 18.07 -8.71
N CYS A 54 20.63 19.32 -8.96
CA CYS A 54 21.13 20.49 -8.19
C CYS A 54 20.07 21.13 -7.29
N GLY A 55 18.82 20.67 -7.30
CA GLY A 55 17.74 21.20 -6.48
C GLY A 55 17.21 22.59 -6.92
N ALA A 56 17.79 23.21 -7.96
CA ALA A 56 17.37 24.53 -8.39
C ALA A 56 15.96 24.52 -8.99
N SER A 57 15.13 25.47 -8.56
CA SER A 57 13.85 25.77 -9.19
C SER A 57 14.09 26.68 -10.40
N SER A 58 13.55 26.30 -11.57
CA SER A 58 13.80 27.01 -12.82
C SER A 58 12.78 26.63 -13.89
N THR A 59 12.78 27.37 -15.01
CA THR A 59 12.11 26.92 -16.23
C THR A 59 13.09 26.08 -17.06
N PRO A 60 12.84 24.78 -17.23
CA PRO A 60 13.76 23.92 -17.95
C PRO A 60 13.72 24.19 -19.48
N TRP A 61 14.83 23.98 -20.15
CA TRP A 61 14.83 23.96 -21.60
C TRP A 61 14.28 22.61 -22.09
N HIS A 62 13.42 22.67 -23.11
CA HIS A 62 12.87 21.49 -23.78
C HIS A 62 13.76 21.06 -24.93
N GLN A 63 14.17 19.81 -24.92
CA GLN A 63 14.90 19.17 -26.03
C GLN A 63 14.07 18.06 -26.68
N THR A 64 14.61 17.52 -27.78
CA THR A 64 14.05 16.34 -28.45
C THR A 64 13.87 15.18 -27.46
N HIS A 65 12.97 14.25 -27.79
CA HIS A 65 12.63 13.10 -26.92
C HIS A 65 12.09 13.46 -25.52
N LYS A 66 11.36 14.59 -25.38
CA LYS A 66 10.72 15.03 -24.13
C LYS A 66 11.72 15.25 -22.97
N ARG A 67 12.98 15.55 -23.27
CA ARG A 67 13.99 15.85 -22.27
C ARG A 67 13.86 17.27 -21.76
N LEU A 68 13.99 17.42 -20.45
CA LEU A 68 14.07 18.68 -19.72
C LEU A 68 15.52 18.91 -19.31
N VAL A 69 16.06 20.06 -19.61
CA VAL A 69 17.46 20.44 -19.31
C VAL A 69 17.47 21.57 -18.30
N CYS A 70 18.13 21.34 -17.19
CA CYS A 70 18.33 22.37 -16.18
C CYS A 70 19.22 23.51 -16.72
N PRO A 71 18.81 24.78 -16.66
CA PRO A 71 19.65 25.88 -17.13
C PRO A 71 20.91 26.11 -16.29
N TYR A 72 20.91 25.70 -15.03
CA TYR A 72 22.02 25.92 -14.12
C TYR A 72 23.12 24.84 -14.23
N CYS A 73 22.74 23.57 -14.11
CA CYS A 73 23.73 22.46 -14.07
C CYS A 73 23.75 21.63 -15.33
N ARG A 74 22.93 21.94 -16.35
CA ARG A 74 22.84 21.21 -17.64
C ARG A 74 22.38 19.75 -17.50
N HIS A 75 21.97 19.33 -16.32
CA HIS A 75 21.43 17.99 -16.11
C HIS A 75 20.18 17.76 -16.98
N GLN A 76 20.15 16.62 -17.66
CA GLN A 76 19.02 16.20 -18.50
C GLN A 76 18.16 15.20 -17.75
N THR A 77 16.87 15.44 -17.71
CA THR A 77 15.90 14.54 -17.08
C THR A 77 14.65 14.40 -17.97
N THR A 78 13.76 13.49 -17.58
CA THR A 78 12.42 13.36 -18.17
C THR A 78 11.40 13.28 -17.02
N VAL A 79 10.12 13.45 -17.32
CA VAL A 79 9.06 13.31 -16.31
C VAL A 79 9.04 11.92 -15.67
N THR A 80 9.51 10.90 -16.39
CA THR A 80 9.52 9.50 -15.94
C THR A 80 10.82 9.09 -15.23
N ALA A 81 11.92 9.84 -15.41
CA ALA A 81 13.21 9.48 -14.84
C ALA A 81 13.18 9.41 -13.31
N GLY A 82 13.67 8.31 -12.73
CA GLY A 82 13.68 8.08 -11.28
C GLY A 82 12.29 7.82 -10.66
N THR A 83 11.26 7.56 -11.47
CA THR A 83 9.92 7.18 -11.03
C THR A 83 9.64 5.71 -11.33
N ILE A 84 8.45 5.22 -10.96
CA ILE A 84 8.00 3.88 -11.34
C ILE A 84 7.91 3.68 -12.87
N PHE A 85 7.88 4.77 -13.63
CA PHE A 85 7.87 4.77 -15.10
C PHE A 85 9.27 4.87 -15.71
N ASP A 86 10.34 4.84 -14.90
CA ASP A 86 11.70 5.00 -15.40
C ASP A 86 12.07 3.93 -16.41
N LYS A 87 12.78 4.37 -17.49
CA LYS A 87 13.24 3.52 -18.58
C LYS A 87 12.15 2.68 -19.27
N THR A 88 10.88 3.09 -19.14
CA THR A 88 9.78 2.39 -19.83
C THR A 88 9.81 2.66 -21.34
N ARG A 89 9.54 1.61 -22.13
CA ARG A 89 9.21 1.70 -23.55
C ARG A 89 7.72 1.60 -23.81
N THR A 90 6.95 1.15 -22.81
CA THR A 90 5.49 1.05 -22.90
C THR A 90 4.88 2.44 -22.80
N PRO A 91 3.85 2.76 -23.61
CA PRO A 91 3.15 4.04 -23.54
C PRO A 91 2.65 4.38 -22.14
N LEU A 92 2.65 5.66 -21.77
CA LEU A 92 2.12 6.10 -20.47
C LEU A 92 0.62 5.88 -20.35
N THR A 93 -0.12 5.93 -21.46
CA THR A 93 -1.55 5.56 -21.50
C THR A 93 -1.76 4.16 -20.97
N THR A 94 -0.99 3.19 -21.44
CA THR A 94 -1.04 1.79 -20.97
C THR A 94 -0.66 1.66 -19.49
N TRP A 95 0.32 2.44 -19.03
CA TRP A 95 0.70 2.46 -17.61
C TRP A 95 -0.41 3.00 -16.71
N LEU A 96 -1.03 4.12 -17.10
CA LEU A 96 -2.11 4.72 -16.32
C LEU A 96 -3.37 3.86 -16.36
N GLU A 97 -3.65 3.19 -17.48
CA GLU A 97 -4.74 2.24 -17.60
C GLU A 97 -4.53 0.99 -16.73
N ALA A 98 -3.30 0.45 -16.71
CA ALA A 98 -2.94 -0.61 -15.77
C ALA A 98 -3.13 -0.16 -14.31
N ALA A 99 -2.69 1.06 -13.96
CA ALA A 99 -2.88 1.63 -12.63
C ALA A 99 -4.36 1.78 -12.27
N TRP A 100 -5.19 2.24 -13.22
CA TRP A 100 -6.64 2.32 -13.05
C TRP A 100 -7.24 0.96 -12.68
N HIS A 101 -6.96 -0.07 -13.48
CA HIS A 101 -7.48 -1.41 -13.24
C HIS A 101 -7.01 -1.99 -11.89
N VAL A 102 -5.74 -1.82 -11.55
CA VAL A 102 -5.18 -2.32 -10.27
C VAL A 102 -5.80 -1.62 -9.06
N THR A 103 -6.04 -0.31 -9.14
CA THR A 103 -6.57 0.46 -8.00
C THR A 103 -8.08 0.35 -7.83
N THR A 104 -8.81 0.00 -8.87
CA THR A 104 -10.27 -0.15 -8.84
C THR A 104 -10.72 -1.61 -8.63
N ALA A 105 -9.85 -2.58 -8.85
CA ALA A 105 -10.16 -4.00 -8.62
C ALA A 105 -10.12 -4.33 -7.12
N LYS A 106 -11.29 -4.64 -6.55
CA LYS A 106 -11.43 -4.98 -5.11
C LYS A 106 -10.52 -6.13 -4.68
N ASN A 107 -10.40 -7.15 -5.50
CA ASN A 107 -9.63 -8.36 -5.21
C ASN A 107 -8.21 -8.32 -5.79
N GLY A 108 -7.79 -7.18 -6.37
CA GLY A 108 -6.52 -7.08 -7.08
C GLY A 108 -6.59 -7.62 -8.51
N MET A 109 -5.45 -7.66 -9.18
CA MET A 109 -5.33 -8.18 -10.55
C MET A 109 -4.06 -9.01 -10.70
N SER A 110 -4.16 -10.13 -11.42
CA SER A 110 -3.02 -10.94 -11.79
C SER A 110 -2.28 -10.36 -13.01
N ALA A 111 -1.03 -10.75 -13.21
CA ALA A 111 -0.26 -10.35 -14.39
C ALA A 111 -0.90 -10.85 -15.69
N THR A 112 -1.48 -12.06 -15.67
CA THR A 112 -2.22 -12.64 -16.80
C THR A 112 -3.48 -11.85 -17.12
N THR A 113 -4.19 -11.36 -16.10
CA THR A 113 -5.38 -10.52 -16.32
C THR A 113 -5.00 -9.20 -16.99
N ILE A 114 -3.93 -8.52 -16.52
CA ILE A 114 -3.45 -7.28 -17.15
C ILE A 114 -2.94 -7.52 -18.58
N GLU A 115 -2.20 -8.60 -18.81
CA GLU A 115 -1.75 -9.01 -20.15
C GLU A 115 -2.93 -9.10 -21.12
N ARG A 116 -3.98 -9.82 -20.74
CA ARG A 116 -5.19 -10.01 -21.58
C ARG A 116 -5.99 -8.74 -21.75
N THR A 117 -6.12 -7.94 -20.69
CA THR A 117 -6.90 -6.70 -20.70
C THR A 117 -6.26 -5.64 -21.58
N LEU A 118 -4.92 -5.48 -21.51
CA LEU A 118 -4.21 -4.39 -22.17
C LEU A 118 -3.46 -4.83 -23.44
N GLY A 119 -3.47 -6.11 -23.78
CA GLY A 119 -2.77 -6.64 -24.97
C GLY A 119 -1.25 -6.47 -24.91
N ILE A 120 -0.66 -6.54 -23.74
CA ILE A 120 0.79 -6.43 -23.51
C ILE A 120 1.37 -7.78 -23.07
N SER A 121 2.70 -7.95 -23.13
CA SER A 121 3.29 -9.24 -22.71
C SER A 121 3.19 -9.46 -21.20
N TYR A 122 3.11 -10.73 -20.76
CA TYR A 122 3.13 -11.14 -19.35
C TYR A 122 4.28 -10.49 -18.56
N ARG A 123 5.50 -10.47 -19.16
CA ARG A 123 6.68 -9.87 -18.51
C ARG A 123 6.48 -8.37 -18.22
N VAL A 124 5.86 -7.64 -19.13
CA VAL A 124 5.57 -6.21 -18.96
C VAL A 124 4.51 -6.03 -17.86
N SER A 125 3.42 -6.81 -17.92
CA SER A 125 2.35 -6.81 -16.92
C SER A 125 2.88 -7.10 -15.51
N TRP A 126 3.69 -8.15 -15.38
CA TRP A 126 4.33 -8.51 -14.12
C TRP A 126 5.24 -7.39 -13.58
N THR A 127 6.06 -6.79 -14.46
CA THR A 127 6.94 -5.67 -14.09
C THR A 127 6.14 -4.46 -13.61
N MET A 128 5.03 -4.13 -14.29
CA MET A 128 4.12 -3.05 -13.86
C MET A 128 3.58 -3.30 -12.47
N LEU A 129 3.05 -4.51 -12.22
CA LEU A 129 2.51 -4.87 -10.90
C LEU A 129 3.57 -4.77 -9.80
N GLN A 130 4.82 -5.22 -10.03
CA GLN A 130 5.88 -5.08 -9.04
C GLN A 130 6.18 -3.61 -8.74
N ARG A 131 6.28 -2.77 -9.76
CA ARG A 131 6.52 -1.33 -9.57
C ARG A 131 5.37 -0.62 -8.85
N PHE A 132 4.12 -0.98 -9.13
CA PHE A 132 2.96 -0.46 -8.39
C PHE A 132 2.99 -0.89 -6.92
N ARG A 133 3.28 -2.15 -6.63
CA ARG A 133 3.41 -2.66 -5.25
C ARG A 133 4.47 -1.90 -4.46
N VAL A 134 5.63 -1.65 -5.06
CA VAL A 134 6.70 -0.86 -4.42
C VAL A 134 6.24 0.59 -4.18
N ALA A 135 5.58 1.22 -5.15
CA ALA A 135 5.09 2.60 -5.02
C ALA A 135 3.99 2.76 -3.97
N MET A 136 3.17 1.73 -3.76
CA MET A 136 2.12 1.74 -2.72
C MET A 136 2.67 1.63 -1.30
N VAL A 137 3.91 1.19 -1.12
CA VAL A 137 4.55 1.12 0.20
C VAL A 137 5.17 2.48 0.53
N ARG A 138 4.57 3.20 1.47
CA ARG A 138 5.15 4.44 2.01
C ARG A 138 6.24 4.09 3.02
N SER A 139 7.43 4.67 2.87
CA SER A 139 8.58 4.44 3.78
C SER A 139 8.33 5.00 5.18
N GLU A 140 7.79 6.21 5.27
CA GLU A 140 7.50 6.88 6.54
C GLU A 140 6.00 6.81 6.83
N ARG A 141 5.60 5.76 7.54
CA ARG A 141 4.21 5.60 7.97
C ARG A 141 4.09 6.01 9.42
N GLU A 142 3.18 6.92 9.70
CA GLU A 142 2.76 7.19 11.08
C GLU A 142 2.28 5.91 11.76
N LYS A 143 2.57 5.77 13.05
CA LYS A 143 2.06 4.66 13.86
C LYS A 143 0.55 4.72 13.96
N LEU A 144 -0.07 3.56 14.11
CA LEU A 144 -1.50 3.44 14.39
C LEU A 144 -1.80 3.98 15.79
N SER A 145 -2.98 4.56 15.99
CA SER A 145 -3.36 5.17 17.27
C SER A 145 -4.83 4.91 17.62
N GLY A 146 -5.21 5.23 18.85
CA GLY A 146 -6.57 5.04 19.33
C GLY A 146 -6.86 3.58 19.66
N ILE A 147 -7.92 3.00 19.13
CA ILE A 147 -8.28 1.58 19.32
C ILE A 147 -7.76 0.80 18.12
N VAL A 148 -6.91 -0.20 18.37
CA VAL A 148 -6.28 -1.02 17.32
C VAL A 148 -6.54 -2.49 17.60
N GLU A 149 -7.20 -3.19 16.67
CA GLU A 149 -7.30 -4.64 16.70
C GLU A 149 -6.04 -5.27 16.14
N VAL A 150 -5.52 -6.31 16.79
CA VAL A 150 -4.34 -7.06 16.37
C VAL A 150 -4.61 -8.55 16.45
N ASP A 151 -4.36 -9.26 15.37
CA ASP A 151 -4.46 -10.72 15.30
C ASP A 151 -3.52 -11.27 14.23
N GLU A 152 -3.22 -12.56 14.27
CA GLU A 152 -2.45 -13.23 13.22
C GLU A 152 -3.31 -14.16 12.37
N THR A 153 -2.94 -14.28 11.11
CA THR A 153 -3.55 -15.23 10.17
C THR A 153 -2.51 -16.08 9.50
N LEU A 154 -2.91 -17.31 9.17
CA LEU A 154 -2.07 -18.25 8.44
C LEU A 154 -2.36 -18.15 6.95
N VAL A 155 -1.30 -18.02 6.16
CA VAL A 155 -1.31 -17.95 4.71
C VAL A 155 -0.48 -19.08 4.13
N GLY A 156 -1.02 -19.84 3.18
CA GLY A 156 -0.38 -20.95 2.50
C GLY A 156 -1.33 -22.11 2.23
N GLY A 157 -0.93 -22.99 1.33
CA GLY A 157 -1.72 -24.15 0.88
C GLY A 157 -1.99 -25.20 1.97
N VAL A 158 -2.70 -26.25 1.58
CA VAL A 158 -3.01 -27.37 2.47
C VAL A 158 -1.73 -28.16 2.77
N ASP A 159 -1.35 -28.17 4.04
CA ASP A 159 -0.22 -28.97 4.52
C ASP A 159 -0.70 -30.42 4.75
N LYS A 160 -0.47 -31.30 3.75
CA LYS A 160 -0.90 -32.70 3.82
C LYS A 160 -0.11 -33.42 4.91
N GLY A 161 -0.77 -33.73 6.03
CA GLY A 161 -0.16 -34.42 7.20
C GLY A 161 0.51 -33.48 8.20
N GLY A 162 0.48 -32.16 8.00
CA GLY A 162 1.02 -31.18 8.93
C GLY A 162 0.10 -30.85 10.12
N LYS A 163 0.66 -30.22 11.14
CA LYS A 163 -0.10 -29.72 12.29
C LYS A 163 -1.01 -28.55 11.88
N ARG A 164 -2.22 -28.52 12.46
CA ARG A 164 -3.15 -27.41 12.26
C ARG A 164 -2.78 -26.21 13.15
N GLY A 165 -3.14 -25.01 12.71
CA GLY A 165 -2.95 -23.78 13.47
C GLY A 165 -1.50 -23.29 13.49
N ARG A 166 -1.09 -22.63 14.57
CA ARG A 166 0.21 -21.96 14.75
C ARG A 166 1.43 -22.91 14.68
N GLY A 167 1.22 -24.22 14.73
CA GLY A 167 2.26 -25.23 14.54
C GLY A 167 2.41 -25.76 13.10
N SER A 168 1.68 -25.20 12.14
CA SER A 168 1.82 -25.54 10.71
C SER A 168 3.02 -24.83 10.09
N GLN A 169 3.50 -25.34 8.93
CA GLN A 169 4.56 -24.68 8.15
C GLN A 169 4.06 -23.48 7.32
N LYS A 170 2.81 -23.03 7.56
CA LYS A 170 2.23 -21.89 6.87
C LYS A 170 2.88 -20.59 7.31
N SER A 171 2.92 -19.64 6.39
CA SER A 171 3.37 -18.29 6.68
C SER A 171 2.42 -17.58 7.64
N ILE A 172 2.95 -16.95 8.69
CA ILE A 172 2.18 -16.21 9.67
C ILE A 172 2.22 -14.74 9.29
N VAL A 173 1.05 -14.13 9.10
CA VAL A 173 0.91 -12.69 8.87
C VAL A 173 0.17 -12.08 10.04
N VAL A 174 0.82 -11.19 10.78
CA VAL A 174 0.19 -10.38 11.81
C VAL A 174 -0.43 -9.14 11.18
N ILE A 175 -1.64 -8.80 11.60
CA ILE A 175 -2.44 -7.69 11.08
C ILE A 175 -2.82 -6.77 12.24
N ALA A 176 -2.65 -5.47 12.07
CA ALA A 176 -3.13 -4.44 12.97
C ALA A 176 -4.00 -3.44 12.21
N ILE A 177 -5.17 -3.10 12.75
CA ILE A 177 -6.13 -2.19 12.13
C ILE A 177 -6.71 -1.22 13.15
N GLU A 178 -6.73 0.07 12.78
CA GLU A 178 -7.43 1.08 13.58
C GLU A 178 -8.94 0.97 13.44
N LEU A 179 -9.63 1.17 14.56
CA LEU A 179 -11.09 1.27 14.60
C LEU A 179 -11.51 2.71 14.81
N HIS A 180 -12.43 3.19 13.96
CA HIS A 180 -13.06 4.50 14.14
C HIS A 180 -14.43 4.36 14.80
N LYS A 181 -14.68 5.17 15.83
CA LYS A 181 -16.02 5.26 16.45
C LYS A 181 -16.88 6.30 15.72
N PRO A 182 -18.20 6.11 15.55
CA PRO A 182 -19.00 4.96 15.99
C PRO A 182 -18.87 3.74 15.08
N LYS A 183 -18.45 3.87 13.82
CA LYS A 183 -18.26 2.78 12.84
C LYS A 183 -17.17 3.16 11.84
N GLY A 184 -16.36 2.19 11.45
CA GLY A 184 -15.38 2.32 10.39
C GLY A 184 -14.03 1.73 10.75
N PHE A 185 -13.25 1.54 9.71
CA PHE A 185 -11.90 1.02 9.80
C PHE A 185 -10.92 2.10 9.30
N GLY A 186 -9.84 2.28 10.03
CA GLY A 186 -8.78 3.21 9.67
C GLY A 186 -7.62 2.53 8.95
N ARG A 187 -6.43 2.96 9.31
CA ARG A 187 -5.19 2.48 8.69
C ARG A 187 -4.89 1.04 9.10
N VAL A 188 -4.29 0.28 8.18
CA VAL A 188 -3.90 -1.12 8.38
C VAL A 188 -2.38 -1.24 8.32
N ARG A 189 -1.82 -2.11 9.15
CA ARG A 189 -0.43 -2.59 9.06
C ARG A 189 -0.42 -4.10 9.06
N MET A 190 0.41 -4.67 8.19
CA MET A 190 0.59 -6.11 8.09
C MET A 190 2.08 -6.41 8.01
N ARG A 191 2.49 -7.54 8.60
CA ARG A 191 3.87 -8.03 8.54
C ARG A 191 3.89 -9.54 8.58
N PHE A 192 4.75 -10.14 7.75
CA PHE A 192 5.15 -11.52 7.93
C PHE A 192 6.00 -11.66 9.20
N ILE A 193 5.71 -12.64 10.02
CA ILE A 193 6.48 -12.97 11.23
C ILE A 193 6.89 -14.45 11.21
N PRO A 194 8.07 -14.78 11.74
CA PRO A 194 8.57 -16.16 11.71
C PRO A 194 7.77 -17.10 12.63
N ASP A 195 7.21 -16.55 13.71
CA ASP A 195 6.44 -17.29 14.70
C ASP A 195 5.47 -16.35 15.46
N ALA A 196 4.49 -16.93 16.14
CA ALA A 196 3.55 -16.19 16.98
C ALA A 196 4.01 -16.11 18.46
N SER A 197 5.32 -15.98 18.70
CA SER A 197 5.89 -15.76 20.02
C SER A 197 5.62 -14.34 20.54
N SER A 198 5.69 -14.17 21.88
CA SER A 198 5.56 -12.84 22.49
C SER A 198 6.56 -11.85 21.89
N LYS A 199 7.81 -12.27 21.67
CA LYS A 199 8.85 -11.42 21.08
C LYS A 199 8.49 -10.93 19.67
N SER A 200 8.02 -11.82 18.79
CA SER A 200 7.65 -11.45 17.41
C SER A 200 6.46 -10.52 17.37
N LEU A 201 5.43 -10.79 18.18
CA LEU A 201 4.21 -10.00 18.24
C LEU A 201 4.42 -8.63 18.91
N THR A 202 5.15 -8.57 20.02
CA THR A 202 5.45 -7.30 20.71
C THR A 202 6.37 -6.40 19.90
N ASN A 203 7.35 -6.95 19.19
CA ASN A 203 8.17 -6.17 18.24
C ASN A 203 7.31 -5.53 17.14
N PHE A 204 6.36 -6.29 16.57
CA PHE A 204 5.46 -5.74 15.58
C PHE A 204 4.59 -4.62 16.17
N ILE A 205 3.97 -4.84 17.34
CA ILE A 205 3.12 -3.86 18.01
C ILE A 205 3.92 -2.57 18.29
N ASN A 206 5.11 -2.68 18.87
CA ASN A 206 5.97 -1.52 19.16
C ASN A 206 6.36 -0.73 17.92
N ASP A 207 6.59 -1.40 16.78
CA ASP A 207 6.97 -0.74 15.55
C ASP A 207 5.81 0.02 14.91
N VAL A 208 4.57 -0.52 14.98
CA VAL A 208 3.46 -0.02 14.18
C VAL A 208 2.38 0.70 14.97
N ILE A 209 2.32 0.57 16.31
CA ILE A 209 1.30 1.19 17.16
C ILE A 209 1.94 2.22 18.09
N GLN A 210 1.27 3.35 18.27
CA GLN A 210 1.70 4.41 19.17
C GLN A 210 1.49 3.98 20.63
N PRO A 211 2.50 4.12 21.52
CA PRO A 211 2.33 3.88 22.95
C PRO A 211 1.13 4.67 23.54
N GLY A 212 0.44 4.07 24.51
CA GLY A 212 -0.78 4.63 25.08
C GLY A 212 -2.08 4.31 24.33
N SER A 213 -1.98 3.70 23.13
CA SER A 213 -3.14 3.21 22.39
C SER A 213 -3.78 2.01 23.09
N THR A 214 -5.06 1.77 22.82
CA THR A 214 -5.77 0.55 23.23
C THR A 214 -5.53 -0.53 22.19
N VAL A 215 -4.86 -1.61 22.57
CA VAL A 215 -4.61 -2.79 21.73
C VAL A 215 -5.59 -3.88 22.11
N ARG A 216 -6.45 -4.27 21.16
CA ARG A 216 -7.43 -5.35 21.33
C ARG A 216 -6.93 -6.59 20.62
N THR A 217 -6.85 -7.73 21.35
CA THR A 217 -6.36 -9.01 20.81
C THR A 217 -7.27 -10.16 21.20
N ASP A 218 -7.03 -11.35 20.63
CA ASP A 218 -7.56 -12.59 21.16
C ASP A 218 -6.87 -12.98 22.47
N GLY A 219 -7.30 -14.09 23.08
CA GLY A 219 -6.72 -14.62 24.34
C GLY A 219 -5.39 -15.37 24.15
N TRP A 220 -4.67 -15.20 23.02
CA TRP A 220 -3.42 -15.90 22.80
C TRP A 220 -2.30 -15.42 23.75
N ARG A 221 -1.55 -16.38 24.33
CA ARG A 221 -0.46 -16.10 25.28
C ARG A 221 0.65 -15.23 24.72
N GLY A 222 0.85 -15.19 23.40
CA GLY A 222 1.83 -14.33 22.75
C GLY A 222 1.58 -12.83 22.94
N TYR A 223 0.38 -12.43 23.40
CA TYR A 223 0.03 -11.03 23.70
C TYR A 223 0.14 -10.66 25.19
N SER A 224 0.59 -11.57 26.08
CA SER A 224 0.65 -11.37 27.54
C SER A 224 1.45 -10.11 27.93
N ASP A 225 2.48 -9.76 27.19
CA ASP A 225 3.41 -8.67 27.53
C ASP A 225 2.99 -7.30 26.98
N VAL A 226 1.89 -7.23 26.21
CA VAL A 226 1.42 -5.97 25.59
C VAL A 226 1.15 -4.88 26.65
N LYS A 227 0.55 -5.24 27.77
CA LYS A 227 0.25 -4.30 28.85
C LYS A 227 1.53 -3.72 29.46
N SER A 228 2.58 -4.52 29.63
CA SER A 228 3.85 -4.08 30.22
C SER A 228 4.63 -3.10 29.34
N LEU A 229 4.27 -3.04 28.04
CA LEU A 229 4.89 -2.16 27.05
C LEU A 229 4.22 -0.77 26.95
N GLY A 230 3.28 -0.45 27.86
CA GLY A 230 2.62 0.86 27.92
C GLY A 230 1.39 0.99 27.04
N TYR A 231 0.75 -0.13 26.66
CA TYR A 231 -0.53 -0.15 25.95
C TYR A 231 -1.68 -0.48 26.88
N ASN A 232 -2.87 0.03 26.58
CA ASN A 232 -4.11 -0.44 27.20
C ASN A 232 -4.52 -1.73 26.50
N HIS A 233 -4.34 -2.88 27.15
CA HIS A 233 -4.60 -4.17 26.54
C HIS A 233 -6.00 -4.66 26.86
N GLU A 234 -6.85 -4.82 25.83
CA GLU A 234 -8.16 -5.42 25.88
C GLU A 234 -8.11 -6.82 25.27
N VAL A 235 -8.47 -7.85 26.02
CA VAL A 235 -8.49 -9.23 25.56
C VAL A 235 -9.93 -9.66 25.28
N THR A 236 -10.18 -10.13 24.06
CA THR A 236 -11.48 -10.66 23.63
C THR A 236 -11.41 -12.18 23.51
N ILE A 237 -12.00 -12.89 24.46
CA ILE A 237 -11.99 -14.36 24.47
C ILE A 237 -13.17 -14.88 23.64
N VAL A 238 -12.92 -15.25 22.41
CA VAL A 238 -13.92 -15.74 21.44
C VAL A 238 -14.60 -17.05 21.89
N SER A 239 -13.89 -17.89 22.63
CA SER A 239 -14.41 -19.19 23.10
C SER A 239 -15.48 -19.11 24.20
N THR A 240 -15.58 -17.98 24.89
CA THR A 240 -16.54 -17.76 26.01
C THR A 240 -17.64 -16.76 25.66
N SER A 241 -17.55 -16.10 24.51
CA SER A 241 -18.61 -15.22 24.01
C SER A 241 -19.64 -16.00 23.20
N GLU A 242 -20.91 -15.71 23.38
CA GLU A 242 -22.00 -16.23 22.54
C GLU A 242 -21.85 -15.74 21.09
N ASP A 243 -21.02 -14.70 20.87
CA ASP A 243 -20.75 -14.08 19.59
C ASP A 243 -19.66 -14.83 18.82
N GLN A 244 -19.86 -14.95 17.52
CA GLN A 244 -18.86 -15.51 16.60
C GLN A 244 -17.63 -14.58 16.48
N ALA A 245 -16.47 -15.14 16.18
CA ALA A 245 -15.19 -14.38 16.12
C ALA A 245 -15.25 -13.09 15.26
N HIS A 246 -16.01 -13.10 14.15
CA HIS A 246 -16.18 -11.94 13.28
C HIS A 246 -17.00 -10.79 13.91
N VAL A 247 -17.75 -11.07 14.98
CA VAL A 247 -18.48 -10.06 15.74
C VAL A 247 -17.57 -9.41 16.78
N SER A 248 -16.69 -10.21 17.38
CA SER A 248 -15.80 -9.79 18.47
C SER A 248 -14.61 -8.97 17.98
N MET A 249 -14.04 -9.30 16.81
CA MET A 249 -12.90 -8.61 16.20
C MET A 249 -13.13 -8.38 14.69
N PRO A 250 -14.13 -7.55 14.34
CA PRO A 250 -14.59 -7.43 12.96
C PRO A 250 -13.55 -6.83 11.99
N GLY A 251 -12.70 -5.95 12.50
CA GLY A 251 -11.68 -5.25 11.69
C GLY A 251 -10.65 -6.22 11.14
N VAL A 252 -9.99 -6.96 12.01
CA VAL A 252 -8.93 -7.90 11.60
C VAL A 252 -9.50 -9.03 10.74
N HIS A 253 -10.67 -9.57 11.09
CA HIS A 253 -11.30 -10.63 10.29
C HIS A 253 -11.68 -10.17 8.88
N ASN A 254 -12.17 -8.93 8.73
CA ASN A 254 -12.44 -8.34 7.43
C ASN A 254 -11.17 -8.20 6.59
N ILE A 255 -10.09 -7.68 7.18
CA ILE A 255 -8.81 -7.54 6.48
C ILE A 255 -8.21 -8.90 6.13
N THR A 256 -8.33 -9.89 7.02
CA THR A 256 -7.89 -11.27 6.75
C THR A 256 -8.62 -11.87 5.55
N ALA A 257 -9.93 -11.70 5.47
CA ALA A 257 -10.73 -12.17 4.34
C ALA A 257 -10.31 -11.48 3.02
N LEU A 258 -10.17 -10.15 3.04
CA LEU A 258 -9.70 -9.39 1.87
C LEU A 258 -8.30 -9.80 1.43
N LEU A 259 -7.36 -10.00 2.37
CA LEU A 259 -6.01 -10.48 2.08
C LEU A 259 -6.03 -11.85 1.40
N LYS A 260 -6.82 -12.79 1.90
CA LYS A 260 -6.94 -14.14 1.32
C LYS A 260 -7.55 -14.09 -0.07
N CYS A 261 -8.64 -13.33 -0.28
CA CYS A 261 -9.21 -13.12 -1.62
C CYS A 261 -8.19 -12.50 -2.59
N TRP A 262 -7.46 -11.48 -2.13
CA TRP A 262 -6.44 -10.83 -2.97
C TRP A 262 -5.31 -11.80 -3.36
N ILE A 263 -4.85 -12.64 -2.44
CA ILE A 263 -3.81 -13.63 -2.74
C ILE A 263 -4.33 -14.66 -3.76
N LEU A 264 -5.55 -15.18 -3.58
CA LEU A 264 -6.18 -16.13 -4.51
C LEU A 264 -6.29 -15.56 -5.92
N ASP A 265 -6.74 -14.31 -6.06
CA ASP A 265 -6.98 -13.70 -7.36
C ASP A 265 -5.69 -13.21 -8.06
N THR A 266 -4.62 -12.97 -7.29
CA THR A 266 -3.36 -12.46 -7.84
C THR A 266 -2.24 -13.52 -7.94
N GLN A 267 -2.28 -14.58 -7.12
CA GLN A 267 -1.21 -15.57 -6.94
C GLN A 267 -1.81 -16.99 -6.85
N GLN A 268 -2.55 -17.40 -7.85
CA GLN A 268 -3.38 -18.63 -7.88
C GLN A 268 -2.68 -19.93 -7.41
N GLU A 269 -1.34 -19.98 -7.38
CA GLU A 269 -0.58 -21.18 -7.00
C GLU A 269 -0.15 -21.23 -5.51
N VAL A 270 -0.57 -20.27 -4.69
CA VAL A 270 -0.14 -20.18 -3.28
C VAL A 270 -1.02 -21.00 -2.33
N PHE A 271 -2.09 -21.65 -2.86
CA PHE A 271 -3.03 -22.45 -2.06
C PHE A 271 -3.19 -23.88 -2.56
#